data_12939d3b2254108f17b39ff13a75401b
#
_entry.id   12939d3b2254108f17b39ff13a75401b
#
_cell.length_a   1.000
_cell.length_b   1.000
_cell.length_c   1.000
_cell.angle_alpha   90.00
_cell.angle_beta   90.00
_cell.angle_gamma   90.00
#
_symmetry.space_group_name_H-M   'P 1'
#
loop_
_entity.id
_entity.type
_entity.pdbx_description
1 polymer ?
#
loop_
_entity_poly.entity_id
_entity_poly.type
_entity_poly.pdbx_seq_one_letter_code
_entity_poly.pdbx_strand_id
1 'polypeptide(L)'
;NPSMKLYDDHFYCFGCNEYGDVVKLTARLFGLTQYEAAKKLCSDFGIIHSRDKPIIRQKICVQSQREKEQRVFRILSDYCSLLRRFRTEYAPKSDSETLHPLFTESLIQLEMYEHFCDVFISGTTDERKDFMENCKEVIDYADRRNNDYNTDTRIAC
;
A
#
# COMPACT_ATOMS: atom_id res chain seq x y z
N ASN A 1 38.89 27.96 -2.75
CA ASN A 1 37.95 27.13 -3.52
C ASN A 1 36.67 26.99 -2.74
N PRO A 2 35.51 27.24 -3.33
CA PRO A 2 34.25 27.05 -2.66
C PRO A 2 34.08 25.55 -2.34
N SER A 3 33.94 25.26 -1.06
CA SER A 3 33.81 23.88 -0.57
C SER A 3 32.36 23.37 -0.52
N MET A 4 31.39 24.23 -0.87
CA MET A 4 29.97 23.91 -0.86
C MET A 4 29.42 23.75 -2.28
N LYS A 5 28.66 22.74 -2.52
CA LYS A 5 27.92 22.48 -3.75
C LYS A 5 26.41 22.52 -3.47
N LEU A 6 25.68 23.23 -4.36
CA LEU A 6 24.22 23.28 -4.36
C LEU A 6 23.68 22.28 -5.40
N TYR A 7 22.68 21.54 -5.02
CA TYR A 7 21.89 20.64 -5.85
C TYR A 7 20.46 21.18 -5.92
N ASP A 8 19.62 20.58 -6.73
CA ASP A 8 18.24 21.05 -6.92
C ASP A 8 17.39 21.01 -5.64
N ASP A 9 17.63 20.04 -4.75
CA ASP A 9 16.86 19.79 -3.55
C ASP A 9 17.67 19.88 -2.23
N HIS A 10 19.01 19.93 -2.32
CA HIS A 10 19.87 19.96 -1.15
C HIS A 10 21.21 20.65 -1.40
N PHE A 11 21.95 20.91 -0.32
CA PHE A 11 23.34 21.35 -0.37
C PHE A 11 24.25 20.35 0.34
N TYR A 12 25.51 20.32 -0.06
CA TYR A 12 26.58 19.59 0.63
C TYR A 12 27.85 20.42 0.72
N CYS A 13 28.44 20.54 1.91
CA CYS A 13 29.70 21.22 2.15
C CYS A 13 30.82 20.23 2.38
N PHE A 14 31.77 20.14 1.44
CA PHE A 14 32.92 19.23 1.54
C PHE A 14 33.97 19.69 2.58
N GLY A 15 33.87 20.93 3.06
CA GLY A 15 34.80 21.47 4.07
C GLY A 15 34.42 21.11 5.50
N CYS A 16 33.12 21.06 5.82
CA CYS A 16 32.62 20.74 7.16
C CYS A 16 31.67 19.53 7.20
N ASN A 17 31.44 18.87 6.07
CA ASN A 17 30.52 17.74 5.89
C ASN A 17 29.06 18.05 6.25
N GLU A 18 28.69 19.33 6.27
CA GLU A 18 27.32 19.75 6.53
C GLU A 18 26.46 19.55 5.26
N TYR A 19 25.26 19.04 5.44
CA TYR A 19 24.31 18.84 4.35
C TYR A 19 22.87 19.11 4.83
N GLY A 20 21.97 19.40 3.90
CA GLY A 20 20.57 19.64 4.22
C GLY A 20 19.81 20.32 3.08
N ASP A 21 18.56 20.63 3.38
CA ASP A 21 17.65 21.35 2.48
C ASP A 21 17.84 22.88 2.58
N VAL A 22 17.04 23.62 1.81
CA VAL A 22 17.06 25.10 1.78
C VAL A 22 16.73 25.69 3.15
N VAL A 23 15.88 25.06 3.95
CA VAL A 23 15.51 25.55 5.28
C VAL A 23 16.72 25.45 6.22
N LYS A 24 17.42 24.33 6.21
CA LYS A 24 18.63 24.14 7.02
C LYS A 24 19.75 25.09 6.58
N LEU A 25 19.93 25.33 5.28
CA LEU A 25 20.89 26.26 4.77
C LEU A 25 20.57 27.67 5.27
N THR A 26 19.33 28.13 5.14
CA THR A 26 18.87 29.43 5.61
C THR A 26 19.05 29.57 7.12
N ALA A 27 18.69 28.55 7.89
CA ALA A 27 18.89 28.55 9.34
C ALA A 27 20.37 28.77 9.72
N ARG A 28 21.29 28.09 9.03
CA ARG A 28 22.74 28.24 9.24
C ARG A 28 23.27 29.61 8.84
N LEU A 29 22.86 30.12 7.68
CA LEU A 29 23.32 31.40 7.17
C LEU A 29 22.90 32.61 8.03
N PHE A 30 21.70 32.53 8.61
CA PHE A 30 21.14 33.65 9.38
C PHE A 30 21.13 33.39 10.90
N GLY A 31 21.67 32.28 11.37
CA GLY A 31 21.66 31.94 12.80
C GLY A 31 20.26 31.72 13.39
N LEU A 32 19.34 31.23 12.59
CA LEU A 32 17.92 31.03 12.93
C LEU A 32 17.64 29.57 13.32
N THR A 33 16.56 29.39 14.06
CA THR A 33 15.96 28.05 14.17
C THR A 33 15.37 27.61 12.83
N GLN A 34 15.17 26.30 12.62
CA GLN A 34 14.56 25.81 11.37
C GLN A 34 13.15 26.39 11.14
N TYR A 35 12.38 26.60 12.20
CA TYR A 35 11.06 27.20 12.11
C TYR A 35 11.12 28.68 11.67
N GLU A 36 12.03 29.46 12.23
CA GLU A 36 12.24 30.85 11.84
C GLU A 36 12.78 31.00 10.42
N ALA A 37 13.70 30.11 10.02
CA ALA A 37 14.19 30.03 8.65
C ALA A 37 13.08 29.71 7.65
N ALA A 38 12.21 28.74 7.97
CA ALA A 38 11.04 28.44 7.15
C ALA A 38 10.09 29.63 7.02
N LYS A 39 9.81 30.33 8.13
CA LYS A 39 9.00 31.58 8.10
C LYS A 39 9.62 32.67 7.25
N LYS A 40 10.93 32.85 7.38
CA LYS A 40 11.69 33.84 6.57
C LYS A 40 11.56 33.49 5.08
N LEU A 41 11.79 32.24 4.69
CA LEU A 41 11.65 31.82 3.30
C LEU A 41 10.22 32.04 2.78
N CYS A 42 9.20 31.69 3.58
CA CYS A 42 7.82 31.98 3.19
C CYS A 42 7.58 33.46 2.93
N SER A 43 8.13 34.32 3.79
CA SER A 43 8.02 35.80 3.64
C SER A 43 8.77 36.32 2.42
N ASP A 44 10.01 35.85 2.21
CA ASP A 44 10.89 36.33 1.13
C ASP A 44 10.38 35.91 -0.26
N PHE A 45 9.74 34.74 -0.36
CA PHE A 45 9.20 34.21 -1.62
C PHE A 45 7.68 34.38 -1.76
N GLY A 46 7.02 35.11 -0.86
CA GLY A 46 5.58 35.35 -0.93
C GLY A 46 4.73 34.10 -0.78
N ILE A 47 5.26 33.05 -0.13
CA ILE A 47 4.55 31.81 0.09
C ILE A 47 3.59 32.02 1.26
N ILE A 48 2.28 31.96 0.99
CA ILE A 48 1.25 32.10 2.02
C ILE A 48 1.32 30.88 2.94
N HIS A 49 1.72 31.12 4.19
CA HIS A 49 1.69 30.09 5.22
C HIS A 49 0.24 29.90 5.68
N SER A 50 -0.49 29.04 5.01
CA SER A 50 -1.80 28.60 5.48
C SER A 50 -1.62 27.70 6.71
N ARG A 51 -2.17 28.12 7.86
CA ARG A 51 -2.30 27.28 9.06
C ARG A 51 -3.26 26.10 8.82
N ASP A 52 -4.05 26.15 7.77
CA ASP A 52 -5.00 25.10 7.40
C ASP A 52 -4.27 24.01 6.60
N LYS A 53 -3.88 23.01 7.30
CA LYS A 53 -3.08 21.84 6.91
C LYS A 53 -3.73 20.96 5.84
N PRO A 54 -3.50 21.07 4.54
CA PRO A 54 -3.92 20.02 3.63
C PRO A 54 -2.86 18.93 3.43
N ILE A 55 -1.56 19.29 3.47
CA ILE A 55 -0.50 18.39 2.99
C ILE A 55 -0.25 17.18 3.91
N ILE A 56 -0.27 17.37 5.22
CA ILE A 56 -0.04 16.26 6.16
C ILE A 56 -1.27 15.34 6.19
N ARG A 57 -2.47 15.90 6.19
CA ARG A 57 -3.71 15.12 6.12
C ARG A 57 -3.84 14.34 4.83
N GLN A 58 -3.45 14.93 3.69
CA GLN A 58 -3.47 14.24 2.40
C GLN A 58 -2.43 13.10 2.35
N LYS A 59 -1.20 13.29 2.84
CA LYS A 59 -0.20 12.21 2.90
C LYS A 59 -0.65 11.06 3.79
N ILE A 60 -1.18 11.34 4.98
CA ILE A 60 -1.70 10.34 5.91
C ILE A 60 -2.91 9.62 5.28
N CYS A 61 -3.81 10.34 4.64
CA CYS A 61 -4.98 9.76 3.99
C CYS A 61 -4.58 8.83 2.82
N VAL A 62 -3.65 9.25 1.97
CA VAL A 62 -3.16 8.45 0.84
C VAL A 62 -2.41 7.20 1.33
N GLN A 63 -1.59 7.32 2.37
CA GLN A 63 -0.89 6.18 2.96
C GLN A 63 -1.86 5.17 3.57
N SER A 64 -2.85 5.64 4.35
CA SER A 64 -3.91 4.80 4.90
C SER A 64 -4.74 4.11 3.81
N GLN A 65 -5.00 4.77 2.69
CA GLN A 65 -5.73 4.18 1.57
C GLN A 65 -4.91 3.06 0.90
N ARG A 66 -3.62 3.30 0.63
CA ARG A 66 -2.71 2.28 0.08
C ARG A 66 -2.58 1.06 0.97
N GLU A 67 -2.50 1.26 2.28
CA GLU A 67 -2.45 0.15 3.25
C GLU A 67 -3.72 -0.69 3.21
N LYS A 68 -4.90 -0.06 3.08
CA LYS A 68 -6.17 -0.77 2.92
C LYS A 68 -6.21 -1.57 1.62
N GLU A 69 -5.82 -0.96 0.50
CA GLU A 69 -5.76 -1.63 -0.81
C GLU A 69 -4.82 -2.84 -0.77
N GLN A 70 -3.63 -2.69 -0.18
CA GLN A 70 -2.66 -3.77 -0.03
C GLN A 70 -3.19 -4.91 0.84
N ARG A 71 -3.91 -4.59 1.92
CA ARG A 71 -4.53 -5.59 2.78
C ARG A 71 -5.59 -6.39 2.04
N VAL A 72 -6.50 -5.72 1.32
CA VAL A 72 -7.55 -6.38 0.54
C VAL A 72 -6.94 -7.24 -0.56
N PHE A 73 -5.97 -6.72 -1.32
CA PHE A 73 -5.28 -7.49 -2.35
C PHE A 73 -4.63 -8.76 -1.78
N ARG A 74 -4.00 -8.67 -0.60
CA ARG A 74 -3.42 -9.84 0.07
C ARG A 74 -4.47 -10.90 0.38
N ILE A 75 -5.61 -10.50 0.98
CA ILE A 75 -6.71 -11.41 1.30
C ILE A 75 -7.20 -12.17 0.05
N LEU A 76 -7.43 -11.43 -1.05
CA LEU A 76 -7.91 -12.02 -2.30
C LEU A 76 -6.85 -12.94 -2.93
N SER A 77 -5.59 -12.54 -2.94
CA SER A 77 -4.46 -13.33 -3.48
C SER A 77 -4.21 -14.60 -2.69
N ASP A 78 -4.30 -14.54 -1.36
CA ASP A 78 -4.15 -15.70 -0.48
C ASP A 78 -5.29 -16.69 -0.75
N TYR A 79 -6.53 -16.21 -0.92
CA TYR A 79 -7.67 -17.07 -1.25
C TYR A 79 -7.55 -17.68 -2.66
N CYS A 80 -7.10 -16.95 -3.66
CA CYS A 80 -6.78 -17.52 -4.98
C CYS A 80 -5.72 -18.64 -4.87
N SER A 81 -4.70 -18.44 -4.05
CA SER A 81 -3.67 -19.45 -3.83
C SER A 81 -4.24 -20.70 -3.16
N LEU A 82 -5.15 -20.53 -2.20
CA LEU A 82 -5.86 -21.59 -1.55
C LEU A 82 -6.75 -22.37 -2.53
N LEU A 83 -7.51 -21.68 -3.38
CA LEU A 83 -8.36 -22.31 -4.40
C LEU A 83 -7.53 -23.10 -5.44
N ARG A 84 -6.36 -22.59 -5.85
CA ARG A 84 -5.44 -23.34 -6.74
C ARG A 84 -4.94 -24.62 -6.08
N ARG A 85 -4.66 -24.59 -4.77
CA ARG A 85 -4.31 -25.80 -4.01
C ARG A 85 -5.47 -26.77 -3.97
N PHE A 86 -6.69 -26.32 -3.69
CA PHE A 86 -7.88 -27.18 -3.72
C PHE A 86 -8.08 -27.85 -5.07
N ARG A 87 -7.88 -27.12 -6.15
CA ARG A 87 -7.96 -27.61 -7.53
C ARG A 87 -6.94 -28.71 -7.83
N THR A 88 -5.79 -28.69 -7.15
CA THR A 88 -4.72 -29.67 -7.36
C THR A 88 -4.84 -30.85 -6.40
N GLU A 89 -5.06 -30.57 -5.11
CA GLU A 89 -5.05 -31.61 -4.06
C GLU A 89 -6.31 -32.47 -4.06
N TYR A 90 -7.45 -31.88 -4.41
CA TYR A 90 -8.77 -32.54 -4.37
C TYR A 90 -9.32 -32.89 -5.76
N ALA A 91 -8.48 -32.84 -6.80
CA ALA A 91 -8.87 -33.25 -8.14
C ALA A 91 -9.30 -34.74 -8.17
N PRO A 92 -10.41 -35.09 -8.84
CA PRO A 92 -10.83 -36.47 -8.95
C PRO A 92 -9.78 -37.30 -9.67
N LYS A 93 -9.49 -38.50 -9.19
CA LYS A 93 -8.50 -39.42 -9.77
C LYS A 93 -9.10 -40.32 -10.86
N SER A 94 -10.42 -40.37 -10.92
CA SER A 94 -11.14 -41.14 -11.96
C SER A 94 -12.49 -40.48 -12.28
N ASP A 95 -13.01 -40.73 -13.50
CA ASP A 95 -14.27 -40.14 -13.98
C ASP A 95 -15.52 -40.60 -13.16
N SER A 96 -15.41 -41.68 -12.39
CA SER A 96 -16.47 -42.20 -11.55
C SER A 96 -16.44 -41.68 -10.11
N GLU A 97 -15.45 -40.89 -9.75
CA GLU A 97 -15.29 -40.34 -8.40
C GLU A 97 -16.22 -39.15 -8.17
N THR A 98 -16.88 -39.10 -7.02
CA THR A 98 -17.68 -37.94 -6.63
C THR A 98 -16.77 -36.74 -6.36
N LEU A 99 -17.11 -35.60 -6.93
CA LEU A 99 -16.33 -34.39 -6.77
C LEU A 99 -16.27 -33.94 -5.30
N HIS A 100 -15.06 -33.70 -4.82
CA HIS A 100 -14.85 -33.18 -3.48
C HIS A 100 -15.40 -31.74 -3.39
N PRO A 101 -16.07 -31.33 -2.29
CA PRO A 101 -16.64 -29.98 -2.15
C PRO A 101 -15.63 -28.85 -2.37
N LEU A 102 -14.39 -29.00 -1.87
CA LEU A 102 -13.32 -28.00 -2.07
C LEU A 102 -12.85 -27.91 -3.53
N PHE A 103 -12.85 -29.02 -4.25
CA PHE A 103 -12.58 -29.01 -5.69
C PHE A 103 -13.68 -28.25 -6.45
N THR A 104 -14.93 -28.52 -6.12
CA THR A 104 -16.09 -27.82 -6.71
C THR A 104 -16.03 -26.31 -6.41
N GLU A 105 -15.71 -25.94 -5.16
CA GLU A 105 -15.49 -24.54 -4.77
C GLU A 105 -14.42 -23.89 -5.66
N SER A 106 -13.30 -24.56 -5.89
CA SER A 106 -12.22 -24.05 -6.74
C SER A 106 -12.63 -23.84 -8.20
N LEU A 107 -13.48 -24.70 -8.74
CA LEU A 107 -13.98 -24.54 -10.11
C LEU A 107 -14.91 -23.34 -10.28
N ILE A 108 -15.70 -23.04 -9.26
CA ILE A 108 -16.70 -21.97 -9.30
C ILE A 108 -16.05 -20.62 -8.97
N GLN A 109 -15.17 -20.58 -7.98
CA GLN A 109 -14.72 -19.33 -7.38
C GLN A 109 -13.40 -18.80 -7.97
N LEU A 110 -12.50 -19.65 -8.47
CA LEU A 110 -11.14 -19.25 -8.82
C LEU A 110 -11.10 -18.15 -9.87
N GLU A 111 -11.80 -18.31 -10.98
CA GLU A 111 -11.80 -17.33 -12.09
C GLU A 111 -12.33 -15.97 -11.65
N MET A 112 -13.37 -15.95 -10.84
CA MET A 112 -13.96 -14.74 -10.30
C MET A 112 -12.98 -13.99 -9.38
N TYR A 113 -12.30 -14.72 -8.46
CA TYR A 113 -11.35 -14.08 -7.55
C TYR A 113 -10.05 -13.67 -8.24
N GLU A 114 -9.61 -14.36 -9.29
CA GLU A 114 -8.52 -13.92 -10.16
C GLU A 114 -8.86 -12.58 -10.83
N HIS A 115 -10.08 -12.45 -11.35
CA HIS A 115 -10.54 -11.18 -11.89
C HIS A 115 -10.55 -10.04 -10.83
N PHE A 116 -10.95 -10.33 -9.60
CA PHE A 116 -10.88 -9.35 -8.52
C PHE A 116 -9.43 -8.93 -8.19
N CYS A 117 -8.47 -9.85 -8.24
CA CYS A 117 -7.07 -9.51 -8.11
C CYS A 117 -6.58 -8.60 -9.25
N ASP A 118 -7.06 -8.79 -10.48
CA ASP A 118 -6.69 -7.96 -11.63
C ASP A 118 -7.13 -6.51 -11.46
N VAL A 119 -8.26 -6.24 -10.77
CA VAL A 119 -8.68 -4.87 -10.42
C VAL A 119 -7.63 -4.17 -9.56
N PHE A 120 -6.94 -4.88 -8.66
CA PHE A 120 -5.89 -4.30 -7.83
C PHE A 120 -4.54 -4.18 -8.54
N ILE A 121 -4.26 -5.02 -9.55
CA ILE A 121 -3.01 -5.01 -10.32
C ILE A 121 -3.03 -3.93 -11.40
N SER A 122 -4.10 -3.90 -12.21
CA SER A 122 -4.19 -3.08 -13.42
C SER A 122 -5.26 -2.00 -13.38
N GLY A 123 -6.19 -2.06 -12.42
CA GLY A 123 -7.28 -1.11 -12.28
C GLY A 123 -6.84 0.25 -11.75
N THR A 124 -7.69 1.24 -11.95
CA THR A 124 -7.53 2.62 -11.46
C THR A 124 -7.77 2.71 -9.95
N THR A 125 -7.36 3.83 -9.35
CA THR A 125 -7.62 4.09 -7.92
C THR A 125 -9.11 4.14 -7.60
N ASP A 126 -9.93 4.63 -8.53
CA ASP A 126 -11.37 4.76 -8.33
C ASP A 126 -12.06 3.39 -8.43
N GLU A 127 -11.66 2.53 -9.36
CA GLU A 127 -12.14 1.14 -9.46
C GLU A 127 -11.79 0.33 -8.20
N ARG A 128 -10.59 0.48 -7.66
CA ARG A 128 -10.20 -0.19 -6.41
C ARG A 128 -11.03 0.28 -5.21
N LYS A 129 -11.31 1.57 -5.13
CA LYS A 129 -12.18 2.12 -4.07
C LYS A 129 -13.60 1.60 -4.19
N ASP A 130 -14.17 1.67 -5.39
CA ASP A 130 -15.52 1.19 -5.68
C ASP A 130 -15.66 -0.30 -5.31
N PHE A 131 -14.68 -1.12 -5.70
CA PHE A 131 -14.62 -2.53 -5.30
C PHE A 131 -14.62 -2.71 -3.78
N MET A 132 -13.76 -1.99 -3.05
CA MET A 132 -13.68 -2.10 -1.59
C MET A 132 -14.94 -1.63 -0.86
N GLU A 133 -15.70 -0.69 -1.45
CA GLU A 133 -16.94 -0.19 -0.87
C GLU A 133 -18.13 -1.12 -1.14
N ASN A 134 -18.21 -1.66 -2.35
CA ASN A 134 -19.37 -2.43 -2.82
C ASN A 134 -19.21 -3.95 -2.66
N CYS A 135 -17.98 -4.49 -2.57
CA CYS A 135 -17.72 -5.92 -2.50
C CYS A 135 -17.23 -6.40 -1.12
N LYS A 136 -17.66 -5.77 -0.04
CA LYS A 136 -17.23 -6.13 1.34
C LYS A 136 -17.51 -7.57 1.68
N GLU A 137 -18.68 -8.08 1.33
CA GLU A 137 -19.08 -9.47 1.61
C GLU A 137 -18.15 -10.49 0.93
N VAL A 138 -17.66 -10.17 -0.27
CA VAL A 138 -16.71 -10.99 -1.03
C VAL A 138 -15.35 -11.02 -0.33
N ILE A 139 -14.89 -9.86 0.16
CA ILE A 139 -13.62 -9.72 0.88
C ILE A 139 -13.70 -10.46 2.22
N ASP A 140 -14.78 -10.28 2.97
CA ASP A 140 -15.01 -10.93 4.27
C ASP A 140 -15.15 -12.44 4.13
N TYR A 141 -15.74 -12.93 3.03
CA TYR A 141 -15.81 -14.35 2.73
C TYR A 141 -14.41 -14.93 2.49
N ALA A 142 -13.60 -14.30 1.64
CA ALA A 142 -12.23 -14.73 1.37
C ALA A 142 -11.37 -14.73 2.64
N ASP A 143 -11.47 -13.70 3.48
CA ASP A 143 -10.71 -13.59 4.73
C ASP A 143 -11.10 -14.71 5.72
N ARG A 144 -12.38 -15.00 5.87
CA ARG A 144 -12.85 -16.14 6.69
C ARG A 144 -12.31 -17.47 6.17
N ARG A 145 -12.41 -17.74 4.86
CA ARG A 145 -11.94 -18.99 4.26
C ARG A 145 -10.42 -19.18 4.44
N ASN A 146 -9.64 -18.10 4.29
CA ASN A 146 -8.20 -18.13 4.56
C ASN A 146 -7.90 -18.48 6.02
N ASN A 147 -8.65 -17.91 6.96
CA ASN A 147 -8.46 -18.14 8.40
C ASN A 147 -8.88 -19.56 8.81
N ASP A 148 -10.02 -20.04 8.33
CA ASP A 148 -10.52 -21.39 8.63
C ASP A 148 -9.50 -22.45 8.20
N TYR A 149 -9.00 -22.37 6.97
CA TYR A 149 -8.04 -23.34 6.46
C TYR A 149 -6.69 -23.29 7.15
N ASN A 150 -6.21 -22.10 7.50
CA ASN A 150 -4.95 -21.94 8.24
C ASN A 150 -5.06 -22.47 9.68
N THR A 151 -6.23 -22.45 10.27
CA THR A 151 -6.48 -22.97 11.62
C THR A 151 -6.52 -24.50 11.61
N ASP A 152 -7.18 -25.11 10.64
CA ASP A 152 -7.26 -26.57 10.48
C ASP A 152 -5.88 -27.21 10.21
N THR A 153 -5.03 -26.52 9.43
CA THR A 153 -3.67 -27.00 9.13
C THR A 153 -2.74 -26.94 10.34
N ARG A 154 -2.99 -26.05 11.30
CA ARG A 154 -2.21 -25.95 12.55
C ARG A 154 -2.60 -26.96 13.61
N ILE A 155 -3.82 -27.52 13.53
CA ILE A 155 -4.32 -28.55 14.47
C ILE A 155 -3.89 -29.95 14.01
N ALA A 156 -3.54 -30.12 12.73
CA ALA A 156 -3.16 -31.39 12.12
C ALA A 156 -1.64 -31.69 12.16
N CYS A 157 -0.83 -30.81 12.72
CA CYS A 157 0.59 -30.98 13.04
C CYS A 157 0.81 -31.12 14.54
#